data_d0078738885674d150d656f929b660fb
#
_entry.id   d0078738885674d150d656f929b660fb
#
_cell.length_a   1.000
_cell.length_b   1.000
_cell.length_c   1.000
_cell.angle_alpha   90.00
_cell.angle_beta   90.00
_cell.angle_gamma   90.00
#
_symmetry.space_group_name_H-M   'P 1'
#
loop_
_entity.id
_entity.type
_entity.pdbx_description
1 polymer ?
#
loop_
_entity_poly.entity_id
_entity_poly.type
_entity_poly.pdbx_seq_one_letter_code
_entity_poly.pdbx_strand_id
1 'polypeptide(L)'
;MNFTSSETEFVRENEAYRPVPESNKRRLESIGAFDSELEKMRAAAADGDMPDMRHCIIKGIDLAGRDLTGIDFRRATFDGCDLHGTDFSGSQMDNVAFYDNDLTYMKLRGCKARGCSFRFQDMTGIDLRGANIYSSVLEDARNQDKVIFDDDTRWYKMRCPEEGEAFIAWKCCTDLRVVMMLVPKDAHRCMATMETGRVSKVKVLKITNIDETENYTWAQSTVDPNFYYEVGKWLEPANGFQTDRWKDSSQGIHFFLDRQQCVDYQSK
;
A
#
# COMPACT_ATOMS: atom_id res chain seq x y z
N MET A 1 -4.85 -3.04 -15.92
CA MET A 1 -4.88 -1.58 -15.62
C MET A 1 -3.46 -1.11 -15.60
N ASN A 2 -3.10 -0.14 -16.42
CA ASN A 2 -1.79 0.46 -16.35
C ASN A 2 -1.68 1.28 -15.07
N PHE A 3 -0.51 1.31 -14.44
CA PHE A 3 -0.20 2.30 -13.42
C PHE A 3 -0.67 3.67 -13.89
N THR A 4 -1.31 4.42 -13.04
CA THR A 4 -1.50 5.83 -13.33
C THR A 4 -0.14 6.53 -13.29
N SER A 5 -0.03 7.67 -13.95
CA SER A 5 1.17 8.51 -13.87
C SER A 5 1.61 8.78 -12.42
N SER A 6 0.63 8.92 -11.51
CA SER A 6 0.84 9.16 -10.09
C SER A 6 1.52 7.99 -9.36
N GLU A 7 1.12 6.74 -9.63
CA GLU A 7 1.75 5.57 -8.99
C GLU A 7 3.14 5.31 -9.55
N THR A 8 3.32 5.47 -10.85
CA THR A 8 4.65 5.37 -11.49
C THR A 8 5.61 6.42 -10.92
N GLU A 9 5.14 7.66 -10.73
CA GLU A 9 5.91 8.73 -10.11
C GLU A 9 6.28 8.36 -8.66
N PHE A 10 5.34 7.87 -7.86
CA PHE A 10 5.59 7.43 -6.49
C PHE A 10 6.67 6.34 -6.41
N VAL A 11 6.60 5.34 -7.27
CA VAL A 11 7.61 4.26 -7.31
C VAL A 11 8.98 4.84 -7.65
N ARG A 12 9.10 5.67 -8.68
CA ARG A 12 10.36 6.32 -9.07
C ARG A 12 10.95 7.20 -7.96
N GLU A 13 10.11 8.00 -7.29
CA GLU A 13 10.52 8.82 -6.14
C GLU A 13 11.05 7.98 -4.98
N ASN A 14 10.46 6.80 -4.73
CA ASN A 14 10.95 5.90 -3.69
C ASN A 14 12.26 5.19 -4.08
N GLU A 15 12.41 4.78 -5.33
CA GLU A 15 13.65 4.17 -5.83
C GLU A 15 14.82 5.17 -5.82
N ALA A 16 14.57 6.43 -6.14
CA ALA A 16 15.56 7.51 -6.14
C ALA A 16 15.84 8.09 -4.74
N TYR A 17 15.02 7.76 -3.76
CA TYR A 17 15.13 8.35 -2.42
C TYR A 17 16.44 7.98 -1.73
N ARG A 18 17.07 8.98 -1.13
CA ARG A 18 18.20 8.80 -0.19
C ARG A 18 17.74 9.26 1.20
N PRO A 19 17.86 8.38 2.22
CA PRO A 19 17.44 8.73 3.57
C PRO A 19 18.10 10.01 4.07
N VAL A 20 17.31 10.90 4.64
CA VAL A 20 17.82 12.04 5.37
C VAL A 20 18.45 11.53 6.68
N PRO A 21 19.73 11.87 6.98
CA PRO A 21 20.33 11.49 8.24
C PRO A 21 19.47 11.90 9.44
N GLU A 22 19.40 11.05 10.45
CA GLU A 22 18.54 11.27 11.63
C GLU A 22 18.84 12.60 12.34
N SER A 23 20.13 12.99 12.38
CA SER A 23 20.58 14.27 12.93
C SER A 23 20.05 15.50 12.19
N ASN A 24 19.60 15.34 10.95
CA ASN A 24 19.13 16.45 10.11
C ASN A 24 17.60 16.54 10.07
N LYS A 25 16.89 15.61 10.73
CA LYS A 25 15.43 15.65 10.84
C LYS A 25 15.01 16.69 11.89
N ARG A 26 13.96 17.45 11.56
CA ARG A 26 13.35 18.39 12.52
C ARG A 26 12.54 17.59 13.55
N ARG A 27 12.89 17.72 14.83
CA ARG A 27 12.18 17.10 15.94
C ARG A 27 11.28 18.11 16.63
N LEU A 28 9.99 17.79 16.71
CA LEU A 28 8.95 18.65 17.28
C LEU A 28 8.32 17.86 18.44
N GLU A 29 8.66 18.21 19.67
CA GLU A 29 8.29 17.47 20.89
C GLU A 29 7.43 18.31 21.84
N SER A 30 6.92 19.46 21.36
CA SER A 30 5.94 20.29 22.06
C SER A 30 5.03 20.99 21.06
N ILE A 31 3.82 21.34 21.50
CA ILE A 31 2.87 22.07 20.67
C ILE A 31 3.42 23.42 20.23
N GLY A 32 4.14 24.13 21.10
CA GLY A 32 4.77 25.41 20.76
C GLY A 32 5.86 25.28 19.69
N ALA A 33 6.69 24.20 19.74
CA ALA A 33 7.69 23.93 18.71
C ALA A 33 7.02 23.57 17.37
N PHE A 34 5.94 22.78 17.41
CA PHE A 34 5.16 22.43 16.23
C PHE A 34 4.53 23.67 15.58
N ASP A 35 3.84 24.50 16.35
CA ASP A 35 3.17 25.70 15.86
C ASP A 35 4.18 26.69 15.27
N SER A 36 5.29 26.94 15.97
CA SER A 36 6.35 27.84 15.49
C SER A 36 6.96 27.35 14.16
N GLU A 37 7.23 26.04 14.03
CA GLU A 37 7.76 25.49 12.78
C GLU A 37 6.72 25.54 11.66
N LEU A 38 5.45 25.24 11.95
CA LEU A 38 4.38 25.29 10.96
C LEU A 38 4.15 26.73 10.46
N GLU A 39 4.14 27.74 11.36
CA GLU A 39 4.05 29.15 10.98
C GLU A 39 5.21 29.58 10.10
N LYS A 40 6.44 29.19 10.46
CA LYS A 40 7.63 29.44 9.66
C LYS A 40 7.52 28.83 8.25
N MET A 41 7.03 27.58 8.13
CA MET A 41 6.86 26.93 6.84
C MET A 41 5.72 27.55 6.03
N ARG A 42 4.63 27.97 6.67
CA ARG A 42 3.55 28.74 6.01
C ARG A 42 4.05 30.07 5.46
N ALA A 43 4.87 30.78 6.23
CA ALA A 43 5.46 32.04 5.79
C ALA A 43 6.50 31.89 4.68
N ALA A 44 7.18 30.75 4.61
CA ALA A 44 8.20 30.44 3.60
C ALA A 44 7.61 29.86 2.31
N ALA A 45 6.39 29.33 2.33
CA ALA A 45 5.74 28.77 1.17
C ALA A 45 5.46 29.88 0.12
N ALA A 46 5.83 29.62 -1.14
CA ALA A 46 5.46 30.49 -2.25
C ALA A 46 3.94 30.42 -2.48
N ASP A 47 3.39 31.38 -3.21
CA ASP A 47 1.96 31.39 -3.53
C ASP A 47 1.57 30.12 -4.29
N GLY A 48 0.67 29.35 -3.70
CA GLY A 48 0.21 28.05 -4.23
C GLY A 48 1.00 26.83 -3.79
N ASP A 49 2.12 27.00 -3.07
CA ASP A 49 2.89 25.87 -2.51
C ASP A 49 2.34 25.43 -1.16
N MET A 50 2.53 24.13 -0.84
CA MET A 50 2.20 23.60 0.49
C MET A 50 3.32 23.92 1.50
N PRO A 51 2.97 24.25 2.77
CA PRO A 51 3.96 24.34 3.84
C PRO A 51 4.77 23.06 3.98
N ASP A 52 6.10 23.16 4.02
CA ASP A 52 7.00 22.00 4.01
C ASP A 52 7.27 21.45 5.41
N MET A 53 6.54 20.41 5.80
CA MET A 53 6.72 19.62 7.03
C MET A 53 7.33 18.23 6.75
N ARG A 54 7.98 18.06 5.60
CA ARG A 54 8.60 16.78 5.23
C ARG A 54 9.67 16.36 6.22
N HIS A 55 9.77 15.04 6.44
CA HIS A 55 10.77 14.42 7.32
C HIS A 55 10.74 14.87 8.78
N CYS A 56 9.74 15.64 9.23
CA CYS A 56 9.59 15.97 10.63
C CYS A 56 9.33 14.72 11.47
N ILE A 57 9.88 14.70 12.67
CA ILE A 57 9.52 13.75 13.73
C ILE A 57 8.69 14.54 14.74
N ILE A 58 7.41 14.22 14.82
CA ILE A 58 6.42 14.88 15.69
C ILE A 58 6.10 13.89 16.80
N LYS A 59 6.43 14.23 18.04
CA LYS A 59 6.39 13.25 19.14
C LYS A 59 5.67 13.76 20.37
N GLY A 60 4.71 12.96 20.85
CA GLY A 60 4.01 13.20 22.13
C GLY A 60 3.19 14.47 22.16
N ILE A 61 2.67 14.93 21.03
CA ILE A 61 1.93 16.19 20.91
C ILE A 61 0.43 15.92 20.78
N ASP A 62 -0.38 16.70 21.49
CA ASP A 62 -1.83 16.75 21.29
C ASP A 62 -2.13 17.67 20.09
N LEU A 63 -2.61 17.05 19.01
CA LEU A 63 -3.05 17.68 17.77
C LEU A 63 -4.55 17.42 17.52
N ALA A 64 -5.28 16.90 18.52
CA ALA A 64 -6.68 16.51 18.37
C ALA A 64 -7.55 17.65 17.81
N GLY A 65 -8.32 17.32 16.77
CA GLY A 65 -9.25 18.25 16.10
C GLY A 65 -8.59 19.41 15.34
N ARG A 66 -7.28 19.46 15.23
CA ARG A 66 -6.59 20.57 14.52
C ARG A 66 -6.81 20.52 13.02
N ASP A 67 -6.82 21.68 12.41
CA ASP A 67 -6.78 21.87 10.95
C ASP A 67 -5.32 21.88 10.47
N LEU A 68 -4.93 20.79 9.81
CA LEU A 68 -3.63 20.57 9.18
C LEU A 68 -3.79 20.29 7.68
N THR A 69 -4.82 20.87 7.06
CA THR A 69 -5.12 20.71 5.63
C THR A 69 -4.04 21.34 4.74
N GLY A 70 -3.81 20.73 3.57
CA GLY A 70 -2.97 21.29 2.52
C GLY A 70 -1.48 21.44 2.89
N ILE A 71 -0.95 20.57 3.75
CA ILE A 71 0.46 20.58 4.20
C ILE A 71 1.21 19.39 3.58
N ASP A 72 2.49 19.58 3.30
CA ASP A 72 3.38 18.52 2.84
C ASP A 72 4.06 17.83 4.02
N PHE A 73 3.54 16.66 4.43
CA PHE A 73 4.08 15.80 5.48
C PHE A 73 4.82 14.58 4.93
N ARG A 74 5.17 14.54 3.67
CA ARG A 74 5.82 13.36 3.08
C ARG A 74 7.00 12.89 3.95
N ARG A 75 7.00 11.59 4.29
CA ARG A 75 8.04 10.94 5.11
C ARG A 75 8.17 11.51 6.53
N ALA A 76 7.16 12.19 7.01
CA ALA A 76 7.09 12.57 8.44
C ALA A 76 6.77 11.34 9.29
N THR A 77 7.06 11.44 10.57
CA THR A 77 6.74 10.45 11.58
C THR A 77 5.92 11.11 12.69
N PHE A 78 4.78 10.53 13.02
CA PHE A 78 4.01 10.85 14.21
C PHE A 78 4.20 9.72 15.22
N ASP A 79 4.66 10.03 16.43
CA ASP A 79 4.99 9.05 17.48
C ASP A 79 4.35 9.49 18.81
N GLY A 80 3.38 8.70 19.30
CA GLY A 80 2.70 8.96 20.56
C GLY A 80 1.87 10.25 20.57
N CYS A 81 1.35 10.69 19.43
CA CYS A 81 0.53 11.88 19.29
C CYS A 81 -0.96 11.57 19.45
N ASP A 82 -1.73 12.52 19.98
CA ASP A 82 -3.18 12.52 19.84
C ASP A 82 -3.56 13.22 18.53
N LEU A 83 -4.07 12.44 17.56
CA LEU A 83 -4.53 12.89 16.26
C LEU A 83 -6.05 12.69 16.10
N HIS A 84 -6.77 12.47 17.23
CA HIS A 84 -8.21 12.28 17.20
C HIS A 84 -8.92 13.42 16.45
N GLY A 85 -9.65 13.10 15.40
CA GLY A 85 -10.40 14.08 14.60
C GLY A 85 -9.56 15.12 13.85
N THR A 86 -8.22 15.03 13.87
CA THR A 86 -7.33 15.94 13.11
C THR A 86 -7.65 15.91 11.63
N ASP A 87 -7.67 17.06 10.98
CA ASP A 87 -7.97 17.20 9.56
C ASP A 87 -6.70 17.42 8.74
N PHE A 88 -6.28 16.40 7.98
CA PHE A 88 -5.19 16.45 7.01
C PHE A 88 -5.68 16.54 5.56
N SER A 89 -6.96 16.83 5.33
CA SER A 89 -7.55 16.77 3.98
C SER A 89 -6.73 17.56 2.95
N GLY A 90 -6.52 16.96 1.78
CA GLY A 90 -5.73 17.54 0.69
C GLY A 90 -4.22 17.59 0.90
N SER A 91 -3.70 17.10 2.02
CA SER A 91 -2.26 17.06 2.32
C SER A 91 -1.51 15.99 1.53
N GLN A 92 -0.19 16.18 1.38
CA GLN A 92 0.73 15.18 0.88
C GLN A 92 1.24 14.35 2.07
N MET A 93 0.83 13.08 2.12
CA MET A 93 1.11 12.19 3.25
C MET A 93 1.96 10.97 2.84
N ASP A 94 2.55 10.95 1.64
CA ASP A 94 3.27 9.77 1.15
C ASP A 94 4.39 9.33 2.10
N ASN A 95 4.40 8.04 2.43
CA ASN A 95 5.37 7.41 3.34
C ASN A 95 5.35 7.99 4.78
N VAL A 96 4.24 8.53 5.25
CA VAL A 96 4.09 8.89 6.67
C VAL A 96 4.00 7.62 7.51
N ALA A 97 4.69 7.63 8.65
CA ALA A 97 4.63 6.58 9.64
C ALA A 97 3.89 7.04 10.90
N PHE A 98 3.01 6.18 11.42
CA PHE A 98 2.26 6.42 12.66
C PHE A 98 2.65 5.34 13.67
N TYR A 99 3.15 5.77 14.85
CA TYR A 99 3.51 4.89 15.96
C TYR A 99 2.78 5.33 17.23
N ASP A 100 2.03 4.43 17.84
CA ASP A 100 1.36 4.62 19.14
C ASP A 100 0.48 5.89 19.23
N ASN A 101 -0.20 6.25 18.12
CA ASN A 101 -1.07 7.43 18.05
C ASN A 101 -2.54 7.08 18.28
N ASP A 102 -3.34 8.07 18.70
CA ASP A 102 -4.79 8.01 18.50
C ASP A 102 -5.14 8.62 17.14
N LEU A 103 -5.52 7.78 16.17
CA LEU A 103 -5.92 8.19 14.81
C LEU A 103 -7.44 8.26 14.64
N THR A 104 -8.21 7.97 15.68
CA THR A 104 -9.67 7.84 15.54
C THR A 104 -10.30 9.11 15.00
N TYR A 105 -11.21 8.95 14.02
CA TYR A 105 -11.89 10.05 13.30
C TYR A 105 -10.99 11.03 12.55
N MET A 106 -9.71 10.71 12.35
CA MET A 106 -8.80 11.50 11.52
C MET A 106 -9.33 11.60 10.08
N LYS A 107 -9.17 12.78 9.46
CA LYS A 107 -9.62 13.00 8.08
C LYS A 107 -8.42 13.06 7.14
N LEU A 108 -8.45 12.20 6.12
CA LEU A 108 -7.47 12.11 5.04
C LEU A 108 -8.11 12.31 3.67
N ARG A 109 -9.18 13.13 3.59
CA ARG A 109 -9.94 13.34 2.36
C ARG A 109 -9.07 13.90 1.25
N GLY A 110 -9.05 13.24 0.10
CA GLY A 110 -8.27 13.68 -1.06
C GLY A 110 -6.76 13.68 -0.85
N CYS A 111 -6.25 13.09 0.23
CA CYS A 111 -4.81 12.99 0.48
C CYS A 111 -4.11 12.08 -0.51
N LYS A 112 -2.85 12.40 -0.85
CA LYS A 112 -1.89 11.42 -1.35
C LYS A 112 -1.24 10.76 -0.13
N ALA A 113 -1.74 9.59 0.27
CA ALA A 113 -1.31 8.85 1.46
C ALA A 113 -0.70 7.49 1.07
N ARG A 114 0.11 7.49 0.00
CA ARG A 114 0.75 6.30 -0.55
C ARG A 114 1.92 5.86 0.33
N GLY A 115 2.05 4.55 0.53
CA GLY A 115 3.14 3.99 1.36
C GLY A 115 3.06 4.36 2.84
N CYS A 116 1.93 4.85 3.35
CA CYS A 116 1.76 5.14 4.78
C CYS A 116 1.75 3.85 5.60
N SER A 117 2.24 3.91 6.82
CA SER A 117 2.15 2.81 7.77
C SER A 117 1.08 3.10 8.81
N PHE A 118 -0.03 2.35 8.72
CA PHE A 118 -1.12 2.30 9.71
C PHE A 118 -1.03 1.03 10.56
N ARG A 119 0.10 0.32 10.53
CA ARG A 119 0.28 -0.94 11.25
C ARG A 119 0.00 -0.76 12.74
N PHE A 120 -0.82 -1.66 13.31
CA PHE A 120 -1.27 -1.69 14.70
C PHE A 120 -2.18 -0.52 15.13
N GLN A 121 -2.50 0.43 14.24
CA GLN A 121 -3.34 1.58 14.57
C GLN A 121 -4.82 1.21 14.66
N ASP A 122 -5.61 2.02 15.38
CA ASP A 122 -7.06 1.95 15.38
C ASP A 122 -7.61 2.82 14.24
N MET A 123 -8.29 2.20 13.27
CA MET A 123 -8.82 2.86 12.08
C MET A 123 -10.25 3.38 12.27
N THR A 124 -10.78 3.38 13.50
CA THR A 124 -12.17 3.78 13.78
C THR A 124 -12.46 5.18 13.24
N GLY A 125 -13.40 5.27 12.30
CA GLY A 125 -13.92 6.52 11.77
C GLY A 125 -12.92 7.34 10.93
N ILE A 126 -11.76 6.80 10.58
CA ILE A 126 -10.83 7.47 9.64
C ILE A 126 -11.55 7.69 8.31
N ASP A 127 -11.51 8.92 7.82
CA ASP A 127 -12.17 9.33 6.58
C ASP A 127 -11.17 9.38 5.42
N LEU A 128 -11.21 8.35 4.57
CA LEU A 128 -10.34 8.18 3.39
C LEU A 128 -10.99 8.63 2.08
N ARG A 129 -12.16 9.29 2.09
CA ARG A 129 -12.85 9.65 0.85
C ARG A 129 -11.97 10.44 -0.11
N GLY A 130 -11.89 9.97 -1.36
CA GLY A 130 -11.02 10.55 -2.39
C GLY A 130 -9.51 10.37 -2.16
N ALA A 131 -9.07 9.72 -1.09
CA ALA A 131 -7.65 9.49 -0.81
C ALA A 131 -7.05 8.41 -1.72
N ASN A 132 -5.75 8.51 -1.95
CA ASN A 132 -4.96 7.46 -2.58
C ASN A 132 -4.03 6.81 -1.55
N ILE A 133 -4.29 5.54 -1.21
CA ILE A 133 -3.52 4.76 -0.22
C ILE A 133 -2.69 3.63 -0.86
N TYR A 134 -2.28 3.79 -2.12
CA TYR A 134 -1.42 2.83 -2.79
C TYR A 134 -0.22 2.42 -1.93
N SER A 135 0.05 1.12 -1.85
CA SER A 135 1.20 0.57 -1.09
C SER A 135 1.21 0.89 0.42
N SER A 136 0.10 1.39 0.98
CA SER A 136 0.01 1.61 2.42
C SER A 136 -0.17 0.30 3.18
N VAL A 137 0.41 0.21 4.38
CA VAL A 137 0.41 -0.98 5.22
C VAL A 137 -0.67 -0.86 6.29
N LEU A 138 -1.67 -1.74 6.22
CA LEU A 138 -2.76 -1.85 7.20
C LEU A 138 -2.70 -3.18 7.97
N GLU A 139 -1.58 -3.90 7.91
CA GLU A 139 -1.37 -5.14 8.63
C GLU A 139 -1.56 -4.93 10.13
N ASP A 140 -2.35 -5.81 10.78
CA ASP A 140 -2.68 -5.75 12.20
C ASP A 140 -3.33 -4.42 12.67
N ALA A 141 -3.77 -3.55 11.74
CA ALA A 141 -4.61 -2.42 12.08
C ALA A 141 -6.00 -2.91 12.53
N ARG A 142 -6.60 -2.22 13.48
CA ARG A 142 -7.91 -2.58 14.06
C ARG A 142 -9.03 -1.77 13.44
N ASN A 143 -10.25 -2.31 13.45
CA ASN A 143 -11.48 -1.59 13.03
C ASN A 143 -11.43 -1.06 11.58
N GLN A 144 -10.79 -1.78 10.64
CA GLN A 144 -10.78 -1.39 9.23
C GLN A 144 -12.20 -1.35 8.64
N ASP A 145 -13.14 -2.11 9.18
CA ASP A 145 -14.56 -2.11 8.81
C ASP A 145 -15.28 -0.79 9.15
N LYS A 146 -14.71 0.04 10.03
CA LYS A 146 -15.24 1.34 10.42
C LYS A 146 -14.64 2.53 9.67
N VAL A 147 -13.78 2.28 8.71
CA VAL A 147 -13.19 3.30 7.82
C VAL A 147 -14.28 3.86 6.90
N ILE A 148 -14.29 5.19 6.74
CA ILE A 148 -15.18 5.88 5.81
C ILE A 148 -14.45 6.05 4.49
N PHE A 149 -15.02 5.53 3.39
CA PHE A 149 -14.47 5.62 2.04
C PHE A 149 -15.58 5.75 0.99
N ASP A 150 -15.21 6.11 -0.23
CA ASP A 150 -16.11 6.26 -1.37
C ASP A 150 -15.53 5.60 -2.64
N ASP A 151 -16.16 5.84 -3.79
CA ASP A 151 -15.70 5.29 -5.07
C ASP A 151 -14.45 5.99 -5.60
N ASP A 152 -14.14 7.20 -5.13
CA ASP A 152 -12.92 7.94 -5.47
C ASP A 152 -11.73 7.53 -4.57
N THR A 153 -11.97 6.79 -3.47
CA THR A 153 -10.92 6.23 -2.62
C THR A 153 -10.16 5.13 -3.36
N ARG A 154 -8.90 5.39 -3.64
CA ARG A 154 -8.08 4.48 -4.44
C ARG A 154 -7.35 3.48 -3.54
N TRP A 155 -7.38 2.19 -3.94
CA TRP A 155 -6.63 1.09 -3.32
C TRP A 155 -7.17 0.59 -1.98
N TYR A 156 -8.30 1.09 -1.50
CA TYR A 156 -8.94 0.55 -0.30
C TYR A 156 -9.84 -0.65 -0.60
N LYS A 157 -10.64 -0.60 -1.67
CA LYS A 157 -11.47 -1.75 -2.10
C LYS A 157 -10.58 -2.87 -2.67
N MET A 158 -10.97 -4.12 -2.44
CA MET A 158 -10.36 -5.27 -3.11
C MET A 158 -10.58 -5.15 -4.63
N ARG A 159 -9.52 -5.35 -5.42
CA ARG A 159 -9.55 -5.12 -6.87
C ARG A 159 -9.65 -6.41 -7.69
N CYS A 160 -9.35 -7.57 -7.12
CA CYS A 160 -9.62 -8.84 -7.78
C CYS A 160 -11.13 -9.13 -7.75
N PRO A 161 -11.65 -9.92 -8.71
CA PRO A 161 -13.04 -10.35 -8.70
C PRO A 161 -13.44 -11.00 -7.38
N GLU A 162 -14.69 -10.79 -6.95
CA GLU A 162 -15.20 -11.33 -5.69
C GLU A 162 -15.25 -12.87 -5.70
N GLU A 163 -15.41 -13.49 -4.53
CA GLU A 163 -15.67 -14.92 -4.42
C GLU A 163 -16.96 -15.28 -5.20
N GLY A 164 -16.93 -16.41 -5.90
CA GLY A 164 -18.02 -16.81 -6.79
C GLY A 164 -17.74 -16.52 -8.27
N GLU A 165 -16.73 -15.70 -8.60
CA GLU A 165 -16.28 -15.46 -9.97
C GLU A 165 -14.92 -16.12 -10.25
N ALA A 166 -14.77 -16.70 -11.44
CA ALA A 166 -13.48 -17.20 -11.90
C ALA A 166 -12.76 -16.13 -12.72
N PHE A 167 -11.43 -16.07 -12.61
CA PHE A 167 -10.62 -15.12 -13.38
C PHE A 167 -9.25 -15.67 -13.74
N ILE A 168 -8.58 -14.99 -14.67
CA ILE A 168 -7.20 -15.28 -15.06
C ILE A 168 -6.25 -14.44 -14.23
N ALA A 169 -5.20 -15.08 -13.75
CA ALA A 169 -4.14 -14.46 -12.96
C ALA A 169 -2.75 -14.86 -13.50
N TRP A 170 -1.75 -14.09 -13.11
CA TRP A 170 -0.38 -14.25 -13.59
C TRP A 170 0.59 -14.36 -12.43
N LYS A 171 1.65 -15.15 -12.61
CA LYS A 171 2.70 -15.34 -11.60
C LYS A 171 4.07 -15.32 -12.24
N CYS A 172 4.98 -14.54 -11.66
CA CYS A 172 6.39 -14.56 -12.01
C CYS A 172 7.11 -15.70 -11.32
N CYS A 173 7.93 -16.42 -12.05
CA CYS A 173 8.70 -17.57 -11.58
C CYS A 173 10.17 -17.41 -11.94
N THR A 174 11.02 -18.33 -11.46
CA THR A 174 12.43 -18.36 -11.83
C THR A 174 12.63 -18.45 -13.35
N ASP A 175 13.81 -18.16 -13.82
CA ASP A 175 14.20 -18.22 -15.23
C ASP A 175 13.30 -17.36 -16.15
N LEU A 176 12.82 -16.21 -15.64
CA LEU A 176 11.96 -15.28 -16.38
C LEU A 176 10.68 -15.96 -16.95
N ARG A 177 10.20 -17.00 -16.27
CA ARG A 177 8.97 -17.70 -16.66
C ARG A 177 7.74 -17.01 -16.09
N VAL A 178 6.72 -16.88 -16.91
CA VAL A 178 5.42 -16.30 -16.57
C VAL A 178 4.36 -17.39 -16.64
N VAL A 179 3.69 -17.62 -15.52
CA VAL A 179 2.65 -18.64 -15.38
C VAL A 179 1.29 -17.98 -15.50
N MET A 180 0.48 -18.42 -16.45
CA MET A 180 -0.93 -18.08 -16.58
C MET A 180 -1.76 -19.08 -15.80
N MET A 181 -2.63 -18.59 -14.91
CA MET A 181 -3.43 -19.41 -14.01
C MET A 181 -4.90 -19.07 -14.09
N LEU A 182 -5.75 -20.08 -13.98
CA LEU A 182 -7.17 -19.91 -13.68
C LEU A 182 -7.34 -19.93 -12.15
N VAL A 183 -7.87 -18.86 -11.59
CA VAL A 183 -8.42 -18.84 -10.23
C VAL A 183 -9.89 -19.28 -10.31
N PRO A 184 -10.28 -20.41 -9.71
CA PRO A 184 -11.66 -20.87 -9.80
C PRO A 184 -12.57 -20.05 -8.87
N LYS A 185 -13.87 -20.12 -9.10
CA LYS A 185 -14.88 -19.37 -8.36
C LYS A 185 -14.95 -19.73 -6.87
N ASP A 186 -14.51 -20.93 -6.49
CA ASP A 186 -14.50 -21.44 -5.13
C ASP A 186 -13.18 -21.18 -4.38
N ALA A 187 -12.21 -20.49 -4.99
CA ALA A 187 -10.97 -20.11 -4.33
C ALA A 187 -11.17 -18.87 -3.44
N HIS A 188 -10.69 -18.94 -2.20
CA HIS A 188 -10.51 -17.74 -1.37
C HIS A 188 -9.46 -16.83 -1.99
N ARG A 189 -9.66 -15.54 -1.85
CA ARG A 189 -8.81 -14.51 -2.47
C ARG A 189 -8.66 -13.28 -1.61
N CYS A 190 -7.48 -12.68 -1.64
CA CYS A 190 -7.16 -11.44 -0.94
C CYS A 190 -6.35 -10.53 -1.86
N MET A 191 -6.61 -9.24 -1.78
CA MET A 191 -5.82 -8.19 -2.43
C MET A 191 -5.92 -6.93 -1.58
N ALA A 192 -4.78 -6.42 -1.12
CA ALA A 192 -4.71 -5.22 -0.27
C ALA A 192 -4.50 -3.95 -1.10
N THR A 193 -3.51 -3.15 -0.75
CA THR A 193 -3.26 -1.82 -1.32
C THR A 193 -2.28 -1.83 -2.51
N MET A 194 -1.90 -3.02 -3.00
CA MET A 194 -0.92 -3.20 -4.08
C MET A 194 -1.53 -3.95 -5.28
N GLU A 195 -0.73 -4.10 -6.35
CA GLU A 195 -1.10 -4.86 -7.55
C GLU A 195 -1.10 -6.37 -7.33
N THR A 196 -0.46 -6.85 -6.28
CA THR A 196 -0.38 -8.28 -5.95
C THR A 196 -1.57 -8.71 -5.11
N GLY A 197 -2.04 -9.92 -5.37
CA GLY A 197 -3.04 -10.59 -4.56
C GLY A 197 -2.58 -11.99 -4.18
N ARG A 198 -3.38 -12.67 -3.35
CA ARG A 198 -3.16 -14.06 -2.93
C ARG A 198 -4.44 -14.88 -3.12
N VAL A 199 -4.28 -16.13 -3.50
CA VAL A 199 -5.40 -17.09 -3.65
C VAL A 199 -5.08 -18.43 -3.01
N SER A 200 -6.14 -19.14 -2.61
CA SER A 200 -6.05 -20.46 -1.99
C SER A 200 -5.94 -21.61 -3.00
N LYS A 201 -6.24 -21.38 -4.29
CA LYS A 201 -6.28 -22.43 -5.30
C LYS A 201 -6.17 -21.87 -6.70
N VAL A 202 -5.42 -22.53 -7.56
CA VAL A 202 -5.30 -22.20 -8.99
C VAL A 202 -5.23 -23.45 -9.85
N LYS A 203 -5.55 -23.31 -11.14
CA LYS A 203 -5.17 -24.26 -12.19
C LYS A 203 -4.15 -23.60 -13.11
N VAL A 204 -3.01 -24.24 -13.32
CA VAL A 204 -2.00 -23.77 -14.27
C VAL A 204 -2.48 -24.03 -15.70
N LEU A 205 -2.58 -22.97 -16.50
CA LEU A 205 -3.07 -23.05 -17.88
C LEU A 205 -1.95 -23.07 -18.91
N LYS A 206 -0.96 -22.17 -18.74
CA LYS A 206 0.13 -21.97 -19.68
C LYS A 206 1.35 -21.42 -18.94
N ILE A 207 2.54 -21.73 -19.42
CA ILE A 207 3.81 -21.18 -18.93
C ILE A 207 4.62 -20.73 -20.13
N THR A 208 5.09 -19.47 -20.14
CA THR A 208 5.90 -18.90 -21.22
C THR A 208 7.11 -18.15 -20.66
N ASN A 209 8.05 -17.76 -21.53
CA ASN A 209 8.98 -16.68 -21.23
C ASN A 209 8.26 -15.31 -21.29
N ILE A 210 8.96 -14.23 -20.98
CA ILE A 210 8.37 -12.87 -20.90
C ILE A 210 7.85 -12.34 -22.25
N ASP A 211 8.46 -12.69 -23.37
CA ASP A 211 8.06 -12.27 -24.72
C ASP A 211 7.16 -13.27 -25.45
N GLU A 212 6.72 -14.33 -24.77
CA GLU A 212 5.80 -15.38 -25.27
C GLU A 212 6.30 -16.18 -26.49
N THR A 213 7.60 -16.15 -26.76
CA THR A 213 8.20 -16.89 -27.88
C THR A 213 8.40 -18.38 -27.56
N GLU A 214 8.48 -18.75 -26.26
CA GLU A 214 8.68 -20.12 -25.81
C GLU A 214 7.59 -20.58 -24.84
N ASN A 215 7.29 -21.88 -24.86
CA ASN A 215 6.36 -22.51 -23.93
C ASN A 215 7.09 -23.54 -23.08
N TYR A 216 6.74 -23.62 -21.81
CA TYR A 216 7.30 -24.55 -20.84
C TYR A 216 6.20 -25.42 -20.22
N THR A 217 6.57 -26.60 -19.73
CA THR A 217 5.65 -27.50 -19.04
C THR A 217 5.61 -27.29 -17.54
N TRP A 218 6.64 -26.62 -16.98
CA TRP A 218 6.75 -26.32 -15.56
C TRP A 218 7.50 -24.99 -15.30
N ALA A 219 7.32 -24.44 -14.09
CA ALA A 219 8.09 -23.30 -13.57
C ALA A 219 8.27 -23.45 -12.06
N GLN A 220 9.37 -22.94 -11.51
CA GLN A 220 9.64 -22.94 -10.08
C GLN A 220 9.30 -21.57 -9.47
N SER A 221 8.70 -21.59 -8.29
CA SER A 221 8.43 -20.35 -7.53
C SER A 221 9.71 -19.58 -7.20
N THR A 222 9.66 -18.25 -7.27
CA THR A 222 10.78 -17.38 -6.84
C THR A 222 10.95 -17.32 -5.32
N VAL A 223 9.91 -17.69 -4.54
CA VAL A 223 9.87 -17.57 -3.08
C VAL A 223 10.09 -18.92 -2.38
N ASP A 224 9.46 -19.97 -2.88
CA ASP A 224 9.57 -21.33 -2.33
C ASP A 224 10.23 -22.26 -3.38
N PRO A 225 11.49 -22.65 -3.18
CA PRO A 225 12.22 -23.49 -4.12
C PRO A 225 11.64 -24.91 -4.25
N ASN A 226 10.74 -25.32 -3.37
CA ASN A 226 10.05 -26.62 -3.43
C ASN A 226 8.66 -26.54 -4.07
N PHE A 227 8.21 -25.33 -4.47
CA PHE A 227 6.90 -25.15 -5.06
C PHE A 227 7.02 -24.96 -6.58
N TYR A 228 6.41 -25.90 -7.32
CA TYR A 228 6.43 -25.95 -8.79
C TYR A 228 5.05 -25.75 -9.38
N TYR A 229 4.99 -24.98 -10.45
CA TYR A 229 3.83 -24.81 -11.31
C TYR A 229 3.97 -25.74 -12.51
N GLU A 230 3.02 -26.68 -12.70
CA GLU A 230 3.00 -27.59 -13.83
C GLU A 230 1.73 -27.38 -14.65
N VAL A 231 1.86 -27.29 -15.99
CA VAL A 231 0.72 -27.06 -16.89
C VAL A 231 -0.34 -28.15 -16.71
N GLY A 232 -1.60 -27.74 -16.56
CA GLY A 232 -2.76 -28.61 -16.37
C GLY A 232 -3.04 -29.02 -14.92
N LYS A 233 -2.12 -28.79 -13.97
CA LYS A 233 -2.28 -29.17 -12.56
C LYS A 233 -3.11 -28.12 -11.79
N TRP A 234 -3.87 -28.62 -10.83
CA TRP A 234 -4.45 -27.84 -9.75
C TRP A 234 -3.42 -27.71 -8.62
N LEU A 235 -3.28 -26.52 -8.06
CA LEU A 235 -2.34 -26.21 -6.99
C LEU A 235 -3.05 -25.49 -5.85
N GLU A 236 -2.63 -25.81 -4.65
CA GLU A 236 -2.98 -25.14 -3.40
C GLU A 236 -1.69 -24.77 -2.65
N PRO A 237 -1.65 -23.70 -1.85
CA PRO A 237 -0.44 -23.32 -1.11
C PRO A 237 -0.14 -24.37 -0.02
N ALA A 238 1.12 -24.81 0.06
CA ALA A 238 1.54 -25.88 0.98
C ALA A 238 1.27 -25.56 2.46
N ASN A 239 1.31 -24.27 2.84
CA ASN A 239 1.14 -23.80 4.22
C ASN A 239 -0.25 -23.20 4.49
N GLY A 240 -1.25 -23.53 3.68
CA GLY A 240 -2.61 -22.99 3.80
C GLY A 240 -2.76 -21.59 3.25
N PHE A 241 -3.89 -20.94 3.56
CA PHE A 241 -4.24 -19.60 3.06
C PHE A 241 -4.56 -18.67 4.22
N GLN A 242 -3.93 -17.50 4.24
CA GLN A 242 -4.25 -16.43 5.20
C GLN A 242 -5.40 -15.58 4.66
N THR A 243 -6.52 -15.56 5.41
CA THR A 243 -7.75 -14.85 5.02
C THR A 243 -7.71 -13.34 5.27
N ASP A 244 -6.84 -12.88 6.18
CA ASP A 244 -6.66 -11.45 6.41
C ASP A 244 -6.01 -10.81 5.18
N ARG A 245 -6.79 -10.00 4.45
CA ARG A 245 -6.34 -9.39 3.19
C ARG A 245 -5.20 -8.39 3.38
N TRP A 246 -5.09 -7.79 4.57
CA TRP A 246 -4.10 -6.77 4.89
C TRP A 246 -2.71 -7.36 5.21
N LYS A 247 -2.63 -8.68 5.45
CA LYS A 247 -1.37 -9.42 5.56
C LYS A 247 -0.85 -9.81 4.20
N ASP A 248 -0.35 -8.83 3.44
CA ASP A 248 0.01 -8.99 2.03
C ASP A 248 1.08 -10.08 1.82
N SER A 249 2.20 -10.03 2.54
CA SER A 249 3.30 -11.00 2.45
C SER A 249 3.07 -12.23 3.33
N SER A 250 1.97 -12.96 3.13
CA SER A 250 1.60 -14.14 3.93
C SER A 250 1.17 -15.34 3.07
N GLN A 251 0.61 -16.40 3.70
CA GLN A 251 0.30 -17.68 3.04
C GLN A 251 -0.72 -17.51 1.92
N GLY A 252 -0.43 -18.14 0.78
CA GLY A 252 -1.26 -18.13 -0.43
C GLY A 252 -0.41 -18.19 -1.69
N ILE A 253 -1.03 -18.45 -2.81
CA ILE A 253 -0.39 -18.32 -4.13
C ILE A 253 -0.52 -16.87 -4.55
N HIS A 254 0.60 -16.14 -4.57
CA HIS A 254 0.64 -14.74 -5.00
C HIS A 254 0.44 -14.63 -6.50
N PHE A 255 -0.29 -13.60 -6.93
CA PHE A 255 -0.63 -13.36 -8.33
C PHE A 255 -0.67 -11.88 -8.68
N PHE A 256 -0.64 -11.60 -9.98
CA PHE A 256 -0.97 -10.32 -10.60
C PHE A 256 -2.25 -10.48 -11.43
N LEU A 257 -3.06 -9.42 -11.52
CA LEU A 257 -4.24 -9.40 -12.39
C LEU A 257 -3.89 -9.12 -13.85
N ASP A 258 -2.76 -8.51 -14.09
CA ASP A 258 -2.27 -8.12 -15.39
C ASP A 258 -0.90 -8.78 -15.68
N ARG A 259 -0.75 -9.29 -16.91
CA ARG A 259 0.49 -9.95 -17.32
C ARG A 259 1.67 -8.97 -17.36
N GLN A 260 1.44 -7.74 -17.82
CA GLN A 260 2.53 -6.76 -17.93
C GLN A 260 3.07 -6.37 -16.56
N GLN A 261 2.21 -6.21 -15.55
CA GLN A 261 2.65 -5.99 -14.16
C GLN A 261 3.54 -7.13 -13.66
N CYS A 262 3.20 -8.38 -14.02
CA CYS A 262 4.02 -9.55 -13.70
C CYS A 262 5.39 -9.50 -14.38
N VAL A 263 5.45 -9.10 -15.65
CA VAL A 263 6.71 -8.95 -16.42
C VAL A 263 7.55 -7.80 -15.86
N ASP A 264 6.94 -6.66 -15.58
CA ASP A 264 7.63 -5.48 -15.04
C ASP A 264 8.25 -5.76 -13.66
N TYR A 265 7.58 -6.59 -12.86
CA TYR A 265 8.11 -7.04 -11.56
C TYR A 265 9.38 -7.89 -11.70
N GLN A 266 9.50 -8.71 -12.76
CA GLN A 266 10.70 -9.53 -13.00
C GLN A 266 11.87 -8.73 -13.59
N SER A 267 11.58 -7.61 -14.24
CA SER A 267 12.58 -6.80 -14.94
C SER A 267 13.34 -5.84 -14.01
N LYS A 268 12.99 -5.82 -12.72
CA LYS A 268 13.63 -5.03 -11.66
C LYS A 268 14.70 -5.85 -10.94
#